data_6e28ff30d991a35e382786f94c0f3953
#
_entry.id   6e28ff30d991a35e382786f94c0f3953
#
_cell.length_a   1.000
_cell.length_b   1.000
_cell.length_c   1.000
_cell.angle_alpha   90.00
_cell.angle_beta   90.00
_cell.angle_gamma   90.00
#
_symmetry.space_group_name_H-M   'P 1'
#
loop_
_entity.id
_entity.type
_entity.pdbx_description
1 polymer ?
#
loop_
_entity_poly.entity_id
_entity_poly.type
_entity_poly.pdbx_seq_one_letter_code
_entity_poly.pdbx_strand_id
1 'polypeptide(L)'
;MSIFAVNYHYAADSDALAEVRPIHREWLAARLAEGTLLASGPMVDSPSALLIWKFDSLKGLAELLDLDPFDIAGCIGERVIEEWNPIYGPWS
;
A
#
# COMPACT_ATOMS: atom_id res chain seq x y z
N MET A 1 3.80 15.00 10.21
CA MET A 1 3.59 13.65 9.64
C MET A 1 4.59 13.41 8.53
N SER A 2 5.01 12.17 8.39
CA SER A 2 5.96 11.77 7.35
C SER A 2 5.24 11.15 6.16
N ILE A 3 5.91 11.14 5.02
CA ILE A 3 5.46 10.47 3.81
C ILE A 3 6.25 9.17 3.68
N PHE A 4 5.57 8.08 3.35
CA PHE A 4 6.19 6.76 3.20
C PHE A 4 5.85 6.18 1.84
N ALA A 5 6.86 5.60 1.20
CA ALA A 5 6.69 4.81 -0.02
C ALA A 5 6.67 3.35 0.38
N VAL A 6 5.61 2.66 0.00
CA VAL A 6 5.44 1.23 0.30
C VAL A 6 5.39 0.47 -1.01
N ASN A 7 6.23 -0.54 -1.13
CA ASN A 7 6.21 -1.44 -2.26
C ASN A 7 5.70 -2.81 -1.80
N TYR A 8 4.67 -3.30 -2.47
CA TYR A 8 4.17 -4.66 -2.30
C TYR A 8 4.68 -5.53 -3.43
N HIS A 9 5.25 -6.69 -3.10
CA HIS A 9 5.58 -7.72 -4.06
C HIS A 9 4.65 -8.90 -3.81
N TYR A 10 3.82 -9.23 -4.79
CA TYR A 10 2.78 -10.25 -4.62
C TYR A 10 3.35 -11.66 -4.58
N ALA A 11 2.83 -12.48 -3.65
CA ALA A 11 3.17 -13.90 -3.53
C ALA A 11 2.12 -14.79 -4.18
N ALA A 12 0.88 -14.27 -4.33
CA ALA A 12 -0.23 -15.04 -4.84
C ALA A 12 -0.32 -14.94 -6.36
N ASP A 13 -0.98 -15.92 -7.00
CA ASP A 13 -1.25 -15.86 -8.42
C ASP A 13 -2.36 -14.86 -8.75
N SER A 14 -2.58 -14.61 -10.04
CA SER A 14 -3.54 -13.61 -10.50
C SER A 14 -4.99 -13.92 -10.11
N ASP A 15 -5.35 -15.19 -10.01
CA ASP A 15 -6.71 -15.59 -9.63
C ASP A 15 -6.97 -15.29 -8.15
N ALA A 16 -6.00 -15.62 -7.29
CA ALA A 16 -6.10 -15.32 -5.86
C ALA A 16 -6.14 -13.81 -5.61
N LEU A 17 -5.32 -13.04 -6.32
CA LEU A 17 -5.33 -11.59 -6.23
C LEU A 17 -6.68 -11.01 -6.69
N ALA A 18 -7.23 -11.51 -7.79
CA ALA A 18 -8.49 -11.03 -8.33
C ALA A 18 -9.65 -11.28 -7.35
N GLU A 19 -9.60 -12.38 -6.61
CA GLU A 19 -10.63 -12.72 -5.63
C GLU A 19 -10.63 -11.73 -4.44
N VAL A 20 -9.47 -11.32 -3.96
CA VAL A 20 -9.34 -10.42 -2.79
C VAL A 20 -9.36 -8.96 -3.20
N ARG A 21 -9.03 -8.63 -4.43
CA ARG A 21 -8.86 -7.25 -4.90
C ARG A 21 -10.04 -6.31 -4.60
N PRO A 22 -11.30 -6.71 -4.76
CA PRO A 22 -12.41 -5.79 -4.44
C PRO A 22 -12.40 -5.34 -2.98
N ILE A 23 -12.12 -6.25 -2.05
CA ILE A 23 -12.06 -5.94 -0.63
C ILE A 23 -10.85 -5.07 -0.32
N HIS A 24 -9.69 -5.39 -0.92
CA HIS A 24 -8.47 -4.59 -0.80
C HIS A 24 -8.69 -3.15 -1.30
N ARG A 25 -9.31 -2.98 -2.45
CA ARG A 25 -9.60 -1.66 -3.02
C ARG A 25 -10.58 -0.86 -2.16
N GLU A 26 -11.56 -1.51 -1.59
CA GLU A 26 -12.51 -0.88 -0.68
C GLU A 26 -11.81 -0.38 0.59
N TRP A 27 -10.91 -1.20 1.15
CA TRP A 27 -10.10 -0.81 2.30
C TRP A 27 -9.21 0.40 1.98
N LEU A 28 -8.55 0.40 0.81
CA LEU A 28 -7.72 1.52 0.36
C LEU A 28 -8.55 2.78 0.13
N ALA A 29 -9.75 2.64 -0.43
CA ALA A 29 -10.63 3.79 -0.67
C ALA A 29 -10.98 4.49 0.65
N ALA A 30 -11.21 3.74 1.72
CA ALA A 30 -11.45 4.30 3.04
C ALA A 30 -10.23 5.05 3.57
N ARG A 31 -9.03 4.51 3.33
CA ARG A 31 -7.78 5.19 3.74
C ARG A 31 -7.53 6.46 2.92
N LEU A 32 -7.91 6.44 1.64
CA LEU A 32 -7.82 7.61 0.79
C LEU A 32 -8.76 8.72 1.29
N ALA A 33 -9.98 8.36 1.64
CA ALA A 33 -10.97 9.30 2.17
C ALA A 33 -10.52 9.93 3.50
N GLU A 34 -9.81 9.17 4.32
CA GLU A 34 -9.24 9.66 5.59
C GLU A 34 -8.04 10.60 5.38
N GLY A 35 -7.42 10.55 4.21
CA GLY A 35 -6.21 11.33 3.93
C GLY A 35 -4.91 10.65 4.33
N THR A 36 -4.96 9.40 4.79
CA THR A 36 -3.75 8.64 5.14
C THR A 36 -3.10 7.99 3.92
N LEU A 37 -3.89 7.51 2.97
CA LEU A 37 -3.38 7.06 1.68
C LEU A 37 -3.40 8.24 0.70
N LEU A 38 -2.29 8.51 0.03
CA LEU A 38 -2.17 9.61 -0.92
C LEU A 38 -2.31 9.13 -2.37
N ALA A 39 -1.75 7.97 -2.68
CA ALA A 39 -1.82 7.38 -4.02
C ALA A 39 -1.49 5.91 -3.95
N SER A 40 -2.01 5.12 -4.87
CA SER A 40 -1.64 3.71 -4.99
C SER A 40 -1.94 3.19 -6.38
N GLY A 41 -1.20 2.18 -6.81
CA GLY A 41 -1.47 1.51 -8.07
C GLY A 41 -0.49 0.39 -8.33
N PRO A 42 -0.90 -0.60 -9.14
CA PRO A 42 -0.01 -1.68 -9.54
C PRO A 42 1.02 -1.20 -10.55
N MET A 43 2.19 -1.85 -10.54
CA MET A 43 3.17 -1.64 -11.59
C MET A 43 2.68 -2.29 -12.88
N VAL A 44 3.04 -1.68 -14.02
CA VAL A 44 2.55 -2.15 -15.33
C VAL A 44 3.15 -3.50 -15.69
N ASP A 45 4.45 -3.70 -15.45
CA ASP A 45 5.20 -4.84 -15.95
C ASP A 45 5.70 -5.80 -14.87
N SER A 46 5.24 -5.69 -13.63
CA SER A 46 5.69 -6.60 -12.58
C SER A 46 4.57 -6.88 -11.58
N PRO A 47 4.61 -8.03 -10.88
CA PRO A 47 3.60 -8.38 -9.89
C PRO A 47 3.82 -7.62 -8.58
N SER A 48 3.73 -6.30 -8.64
CA SER A 48 4.01 -5.41 -7.52
C SER A 48 3.12 -4.17 -7.59
N ALA A 49 3.10 -3.40 -6.51
CA ALA A 49 2.36 -2.16 -6.43
C ALA A 49 3.14 -1.12 -5.61
N LEU A 50 2.89 0.14 -5.91
CA LEU A 50 3.43 1.26 -5.15
C LEU A 50 2.28 1.96 -4.45
N LEU A 51 2.47 2.24 -3.16
CA LEU A 51 1.49 2.97 -2.34
C LEU A 51 2.23 4.09 -1.62
N ILE A 52 1.64 5.29 -1.66
CA ILE A 52 2.21 6.45 -0.96
C ILE A 52 1.30 6.81 0.19
N TRP A 53 1.88 6.84 1.39
CA TRP A 53 1.15 7.05 2.64
C TRP A 53 1.64 8.27 3.39
N LYS A 54 0.74 8.91 4.11
CA LYS A 54 1.06 9.96 5.07
C LYS A 54 0.72 9.44 6.45
N PHE A 55 1.72 9.30 7.32
CA PHE A 55 1.52 8.68 8.62
C PHE A 55 2.51 9.22 9.66
N ASP A 56 2.25 8.95 10.93
CA ASP A 56 3.05 9.48 12.03
C ASP A 56 4.40 8.78 12.19
N SER A 57 4.43 7.46 11.93
CA SER A 57 5.63 6.67 12.13
C SER A 57 5.64 5.44 11.23
N LEU A 58 6.83 4.93 10.96
CA LEU A 58 6.98 3.67 10.21
C LEU A 58 6.32 2.52 10.94
N LYS A 59 6.51 2.43 12.26
CA LYS A 59 5.92 1.35 13.07
C LYS A 59 4.39 1.39 13.01
N GLY A 60 3.80 2.57 13.17
CA GLY A 60 2.35 2.73 13.11
C GLY A 60 1.79 2.38 11.74
N LEU A 61 2.50 2.78 10.68
CA LEU A 61 2.10 2.43 9.31
C LEU A 61 2.18 0.92 9.10
N ALA A 62 3.24 0.26 9.55
CA ALA A 62 3.38 -1.19 9.43
C ALA A 62 2.21 -1.91 10.12
N GLU A 63 1.80 -1.45 11.28
CA GLU A 63 0.64 -2.00 11.99
C GLU A 63 -0.66 -1.81 11.21
N LEU A 64 -0.84 -0.64 10.59
CA LEU A 64 -2.00 -0.38 9.73
C LEU A 64 -2.00 -1.31 8.52
N LEU A 65 -0.84 -1.49 7.88
CA LEU A 65 -0.73 -2.34 6.68
C LEU A 65 -1.01 -3.81 6.99
N ASP A 66 -0.80 -4.25 8.23
CA ASP A 66 -1.16 -5.61 8.65
C ASP A 66 -2.67 -5.87 8.54
N LEU A 67 -3.48 -4.81 8.46
CA LEU A 67 -4.94 -4.90 8.31
C LEU A 67 -5.39 -4.89 6.85
N ASP A 68 -4.48 -4.69 5.91
CA ASP A 68 -4.81 -4.73 4.49
C ASP A 68 -5.32 -6.13 4.13
N PRO A 69 -6.49 -6.25 3.50
CA PRO A 69 -7.03 -7.55 3.09
C PRO A 69 -6.07 -8.39 2.26
N PHE A 70 -5.21 -7.78 1.45
CA PHE A 70 -4.17 -8.52 0.73
C PHE A 70 -3.15 -9.14 1.67
N ASP A 71 -2.78 -8.44 2.74
CA ASP A 71 -1.82 -8.98 3.71
C ASP A 71 -2.47 -10.09 4.53
N ILE A 72 -3.70 -9.88 4.99
CA ILE A 72 -4.45 -10.86 5.77
C ILE A 72 -4.62 -12.17 4.97
N ALA A 73 -4.88 -12.06 3.67
CA ALA A 73 -5.09 -13.20 2.79
C ALA A 73 -3.78 -13.89 2.36
N GLY A 74 -2.63 -13.38 2.77
CA GLY A 74 -1.33 -13.95 2.39
C GLY A 74 -0.92 -13.65 0.95
N CYS A 75 -1.48 -12.61 0.35
CA CYS A 75 -1.18 -12.24 -1.04
C CYS A 75 0.13 -11.46 -1.19
N ILE A 76 0.67 -10.93 -0.09
CA ILE A 76 1.88 -10.10 -0.12
C ILE A 76 3.08 -10.97 0.27
N GLY A 77 4.02 -11.14 -0.66
CA GLY A 77 5.24 -11.89 -0.41
C GLY A 77 6.31 -11.05 0.27
N GLU A 78 6.44 -9.80 -0.14
CA GLU A 78 7.38 -8.87 0.46
C GLU A 78 6.74 -7.50 0.53
N ARG A 79 7.00 -6.80 1.63
CA ARG A 79 6.49 -5.47 1.86
C ARG A 79 7.65 -4.59 2.31
N VAL A 80 8.03 -3.62 1.48
CA VAL A 80 9.12 -2.68 1.78
C VAL A 80 8.52 -1.33 2.11
N ILE A 81 8.81 -0.82 3.30
CA ILE A 81 8.32 0.48 3.79
C ILE A 81 9.51 1.39 3.97
N GLU A 82 9.53 2.51 3.25
CA GLU A 82 10.62 3.49 3.35
C GLU A 82 10.04 4.88 3.56
N GLU A 83 10.63 5.64 4.47
CA GLU A 83 10.28 7.05 4.58
C GLU A 83 10.81 7.76 3.34
N TRP A 84 9.96 8.58 2.72
CA TRP A 84 10.27 9.27 1.48
C TRP A 84 10.18 10.77 1.68
N ASN A 85 11.17 11.49 1.17
CA ASN A 85 11.20 12.94 1.24
C ASN A 85 10.98 13.53 -0.16
N PRO A 86 9.71 13.73 -0.56
CA PRO A 86 9.42 14.31 -1.88
C PRO A 86 9.86 15.78 -1.92
N ILE A 87 10.73 16.09 -2.85
CA ILE A 87 11.24 17.46 -3.02
C ILE A 87 10.32 18.26 -3.96
N TYR A 88 9.87 17.62 -5.03
CA TYR A 88 8.95 18.21 -6.00
C TYR A 88 7.70 17.39 -6.10
N GLY A 89 6.56 18.02 -6.26
CA GLY A 89 5.30 17.36 -6.46
C GLY A 89 4.24 17.77 -5.43
N PRO A 90 3.06 17.14 -5.48
CA PRO A 90 1.94 17.55 -4.65
C PRO A 90 2.14 17.30 -3.15
N TRP A 91 3.14 16.49 -2.77
CA TRP A 91 3.38 16.14 -1.37
C TRP A 91 4.71 16.66 -0.85
N SER A 92 5.35 17.51 -1.59
CA SER A 92 6.61 18.15 -1.17
C SER A 92 6.41 19.20 -0.08
#